data_84add4109b22f159be87b257fa372f60
#
_entry.id   84add4109b22f159be87b257fa372f60
#
_cell.length_a   1.000
_cell.length_b   1.000
_cell.length_c   1.000
_cell.angle_alpha   90.00
_cell.angle_beta   90.00
_cell.angle_gamma   90.00
#
_symmetry.space_group_name_H-M   'P 1'
#
loop_
_entity.id
_entity.type
_entity.pdbx_description
1 polymer ?
#
loop_
_entity_poly.entity_id
_entity_poly.type
_entity_poly.pdbx_seq_one_letter_code
_entity_poly.pdbx_strand_id
1 'polypeptide(L)'
;MAELKTVGRFAPTPSGRMHLGNVFAALIAWLSVRSKGGEMVLRMEDLDTQRTSEEYAQILREDLRWLGLDYDRETPPQSARSAVYDRYFDKLAEMGLLYPCYCTRSQLHSVNAPHLSDGTYVYPGTCRNLTEAQRATFHRAPAWRVRVPDRVWTVEDWVQGHYECNLATDCGDMVVRRADGVYVYQLAVTVDDGEAGVTEVVRGMDLLSSAPRQMYLQELLDFPHPAYAHVPMLLAPDGRRLSKRDKDLDLGQLRARVTPESLIGTLAFSAGLIERNEPVPARELAGEFRWDKLRRESIFLNSEQLI
;
A
#
# COMPACT_ATOMS: atom_id res chain seq x y z
N MET A 1 12.02 -19.79 -22.06
CA MET A 1 10.95 -19.39 -21.13
C MET A 1 10.50 -18.01 -21.57
N ALA A 2 9.21 -17.79 -21.80
CA ALA A 2 8.72 -16.46 -22.09
C ALA A 2 9.03 -15.58 -20.87
N GLU A 3 9.69 -14.44 -21.08
CA GLU A 3 9.97 -13.48 -20.04
C GLU A 3 8.62 -13.00 -19.47
N LEU A 4 8.36 -13.22 -18.18
CA LEU A 4 7.12 -12.79 -17.55
C LEU A 4 7.05 -11.27 -17.67
N LYS A 5 5.99 -10.77 -18.32
CA LYS A 5 5.76 -9.32 -18.46
C LYS A 5 5.71 -8.67 -17.09
N THR A 6 6.49 -7.64 -16.88
CA THR A 6 6.41 -6.83 -15.65
C THR A 6 5.06 -6.12 -15.57
N VAL A 7 4.35 -6.31 -14.47
CA VAL A 7 3.08 -5.64 -14.16
C VAL A 7 3.22 -4.97 -12.80
N GLY A 8 3.25 -3.65 -12.80
CA GLY A 8 3.21 -2.86 -11.57
C GLY A 8 1.86 -2.18 -11.39
N ARG A 9 1.67 -1.56 -10.23
CA ARG A 9 0.44 -0.82 -9.97
C ARG A 9 0.68 0.45 -9.17
N PHE A 10 -0.15 1.44 -9.41
CA PHE A 10 -0.40 2.55 -8.51
C PHE A 10 -1.81 2.40 -7.92
N ALA A 11 -1.90 2.38 -6.60
CA ALA A 11 -3.12 2.02 -5.89
C ALA A 11 -3.48 3.08 -4.83
N PRO A 12 -3.89 4.30 -5.26
CA PRO A 12 -4.19 5.39 -4.35
C PRO A 12 -5.59 5.25 -3.72
N THR A 13 -5.71 5.74 -2.47
CA THR A 13 -7.02 5.96 -1.83
C THR A 13 -7.55 7.34 -2.24
N PRO A 14 -8.72 7.43 -2.93
CA PRO A 14 -9.29 8.70 -3.39
C PRO A 14 -10.01 9.45 -2.25
N SER A 15 -9.25 9.88 -1.23
CA SER A 15 -9.72 10.60 -0.04
C SER A 15 -9.24 12.05 0.04
N GLY A 16 -8.81 12.61 -1.09
CA GLY A 16 -8.25 13.95 -1.26
C GLY A 16 -7.16 13.94 -2.32
N ARG A 17 -6.54 15.10 -2.56
CA ARG A 17 -5.39 15.19 -3.48
C ARG A 17 -4.18 14.41 -2.97
N MET A 18 -3.33 14.01 -3.90
CA MET A 18 -2.05 13.38 -3.56
C MET A 18 -1.16 14.37 -2.81
N HIS A 19 -0.53 13.90 -1.75
CA HIS A 19 0.63 14.58 -1.17
C HIS A 19 1.92 14.09 -1.85
N LEU A 20 3.03 14.81 -1.65
CA LEU A 20 4.29 14.50 -2.32
C LEU A 20 4.77 13.05 -2.12
N GLY A 21 4.53 12.46 -0.95
CA GLY A 21 4.88 11.06 -0.70
C GLY A 21 4.14 10.08 -1.63
N ASN A 22 2.85 10.35 -1.96
CA ASN A 22 2.12 9.56 -2.95
C ASN A 22 2.66 9.79 -4.36
N VAL A 23 2.97 11.05 -4.71
CA VAL A 23 3.58 11.39 -6.01
C VAL A 23 4.91 10.69 -6.19
N PHE A 24 5.75 10.70 -5.16
CA PHE A 24 7.05 10.03 -5.16
C PHE A 24 6.90 8.50 -5.34
N ALA A 25 6.04 7.86 -4.54
CA ALA A 25 5.80 6.42 -4.69
C ALA A 25 5.24 6.07 -6.08
N ALA A 26 4.34 6.91 -6.64
CA ALA A 26 3.81 6.75 -7.98
C ALA A 26 4.92 6.88 -9.05
N LEU A 27 5.78 7.90 -8.91
CA LEU A 27 6.91 8.11 -9.82
C LEU A 27 7.85 6.89 -9.84
N ILE A 28 8.30 6.41 -8.66
CA ILE A 28 9.22 5.28 -8.60
C ILE A 28 8.57 4.00 -9.11
N ALA A 29 7.30 3.74 -8.79
CA ALA A 29 6.55 2.61 -9.32
C ALA A 29 6.47 2.65 -10.86
N TRP A 30 6.17 3.83 -11.40
CA TRP A 30 6.09 4.07 -12.83
C TRP A 30 7.44 3.88 -13.53
N LEU A 31 8.51 4.47 -12.97
CA LEU A 31 9.88 4.34 -13.50
C LEU A 31 10.32 2.87 -13.52
N SER A 32 10.09 2.11 -12.44
CA SER A 32 10.43 0.69 -12.38
C SER A 32 9.76 -0.10 -13.49
N VAL A 33 8.46 0.11 -13.69
CA VAL A 33 7.68 -0.60 -14.70
C VAL A 33 8.09 -0.19 -16.12
N ARG A 34 8.18 1.12 -16.39
CA ARG A 34 8.46 1.63 -17.73
C ARG A 34 9.90 1.36 -18.17
N SER A 35 10.87 1.30 -17.26
CA SER A 35 12.26 0.90 -17.57
C SER A 35 12.37 -0.51 -18.14
N LYS A 36 11.38 -1.36 -17.84
CA LYS A 36 11.30 -2.76 -18.32
C LYS A 36 10.29 -2.94 -19.45
N GLY A 37 9.70 -1.86 -19.99
CA GLY A 37 8.61 -1.95 -20.97
C GLY A 37 7.35 -2.65 -20.43
N GLY A 38 7.15 -2.62 -19.11
CA GLY A 38 6.07 -3.29 -18.41
C GLY A 38 4.73 -2.56 -18.50
N GLU A 39 3.72 -3.15 -17.87
CA GLU A 39 2.35 -2.66 -17.78
C GLU A 39 2.09 -1.98 -16.43
N MET A 40 1.52 -0.77 -16.44
CA MET A 40 1.14 -0.04 -15.26
C MET A 40 -0.37 -0.08 -15.05
N VAL A 41 -0.81 -0.53 -13.88
CA VAL A 41 -2.23 -0.66 -13.51
C VAL A 41 -2.60 0.45 -12.52
N LEU A 42 -3.69 1.17 -12.76
CA LEU A 42 -4.31 2.05 -11.78
C LEU A 42 -5.43 1.32 -11.04
N ARG A 43 -5.45 1.42 -9.72
CA ARG A 43 -6.52 0.89 -8.87
C ARG A 43 -6.94 1.90 -7.82
N MET A 44 -8.23 2.25 -7.78
CA MET A 44 -8.77 3.11 -6.72
C MET A 44 -9.12 2.27 -5.49
N GLU A 45 -8.46 2.56 -4.35
CA GLU A 45 -8.68 1.88 -3.07
C GLU A 45 -9.69 2.66 -2.22
N ASP A 46 -10.96 2.41 -2.47
CA ASP A 46 -12.12 3.16 -1.95
C ASP A 46 -13.03 2.33 -1.02
N LEU A 47 -12.46 1.33 -0.32
CA LEU A 47 -13.22 0.51 0.65
C LEU A 47 -13.88 1.34 1.77
N ASP A 48 -13.26 2.44 2.18
CA ASP A 48 -13.83 3.38 3.12
C ASP A 48 -14.65 4.46 2.39
N THR A 49 -15.86 4.09 1.98
CA THR A 49 -16.77 4.95 1.20
C THR A 49 -17.19 6.25 1.92
N GLN A 50 -16.97 6.37 3.24
CA GLN A 50 -17.24 7.60 3.98
C GLN A 50 -16.13 8.65 3.78
N ARG A 51 -14.94 8.23 3.39
CA ARG A 51 -13.75 9.09 3.25
C ARG A 51 -13.31 9.26 1.81
N THR A 52 -13.87 8.49 0.89
CA THR A 52 -13.51 8.47 -0.53
C THR A 52 -14.64 9.01 -1.39
N SER A 53 -14.32 9.54 -2.57
CA SER A 53 -15.32 9.99 -3.54
C SER A 53 -14.81 9.85 -4.97
N GLU A 54 -15.73 9.74 -5.92
CA GLU A 54 -15.42 9.75 -7.37
C GLU A 54 -14.79 11.09 -7.80
N GLU A 55 -15.16 12.20 -7.16
CA GLU A 55 -14.52 13.50 -7.40
C GLU A 55 -13.01 13.44 -7.12
N TYR A 56 -12.61 12.86 -5.98
CA TYR A 56 -11.19 12.67 -5.66
C TYR A 56 -10.52 11.64 -6.57
N ALA A 57 -11.23 10.60 -7.00
CA ALA A 57 -10.71 9.65 -7.98
C ALA A 57 -10.42 10.35 -9.32
N GLN A 58 -11.30 11.23 -9.76
CA GLN A 58 -11.10 12.02 -10.98
C GLN A 58 -9.89 12.98 -10.83
N ILE A 59 -9.77 13.67 -9.71
CA ILE A 59 -8.63 14.54 -9.41
C ILE A 59 -7.31 13.73 -9.44
N LEU A 60 -7.28 12.51 -8.91
CA LEU A 60 -6.11 11.64 -8.96
C LEU A 60 -5.71 11.27 -10.39
N ARG A 61 -6.68 10.94 -11.25
CA ARG A 61 -6.41 10.67 -12.68
C ARG A 61 -5.86 11.91 -13.40
N GLU A 62 -6.36 13.08 -13.09
CA GLU A 62 -5.89 14.36 -13.64
C GLU A 62 -4.47 14.71 -13.13
N ASP A 63 -4.20 14.45 -11.87
CA ASP A 63 -2.89 14.66 -11.26
C ASP A 63 -1.84 13.73 -11.88
N LEU A 64 -2.15 12.45 -12.11
CA LEU A 64 -1.26 11.51 -12.81
C LEU A 64 -1.00 11.96 -14.26
N ARG A 65 -2.04 12.38 -14.97
CA ARG A 65 -1.91 12.89 -16.34
C ARG A 65 -1.02 14.13 -16.38
N TRP A 66 -1.20 15.06 -15.44
CA TRP A 66 -0.37 16.26 -15.34
C TRP A 66 1.10 15.93 -15.07
N LEU A 67 1.39 14.92 -14.23
CA LEU A 67 2.75 14.44 -13.95
C LEU A 67 3.37 13.66 -15.12
N GLY A 68 2.61 13.32 -16.16
CA GLY A 68 3.07 12.46 -17.25
C GLY A 68 3.22 10.99 -16.85
N LEU A 69 2.54 10.56 -15.76
CA LEU A 69 2.53 9.19 -15.27
C LEU A 69 1.30 8.45 -15.81
N ASP A 70 1.41 7.94 -17.02
CA ASP A 70 0.35 7.18 -17.67
C ASP A 70 0.18 5.76 -17.08
N TYR A 71 -0.98 5.17 -17.35
CA TYR A 71 -1.27 3.78 -17.02
C TYR A 71 -1.96 3.08 -18.21
N ASP A 72 -1.78 1.76 -18.32
CA ASP A 72 -2.28 0.98 -19.45
C ASP A 72 -3.72 0.53 -19.26
N ARG A 73 -4.12 0.27 -18.00
CA ARG A 73 -5.50 -0.07 -17.63
C ARG A 73 -5.84 0.38 -16.22
N GLU A 74 -7.13 0.53 -15.97
CA GLU A 74 -7.68 0.77 -14.65
C GLU A 74 -8.57 -0.41 -14.25
N THR A 75 -8.39 -0.92 -13.04
CA THR A 75 -9.27 -1.95 -12.48
C THR A 75 -10.54 -1.31 -11.91
N PRO A 76 -11.65 -2.06 -11.79
CA PRO A 76 -12.81 -1.58 -11.03
C PRO A 76 -12.39 -1.15 -9.61
N PRO A 77 -12.99 -0.09 -9.06
CA PRO A 77 -12.68 0.37 -7.70
C PRO A 77 -13.01 -0.73 -6.68
N GLN A 78 -12.31 -0.75 -5.55
CA GLN A 78 -12.46 -1.82 -4.55
C GLN A 78 -13.88 -1.92 -4.00
N SER A 79 -14.59 -0.80 -3.86
CA SER A 79 -16.00 -0.77 -3.42
C SER A 79 -16.95 -1.56 -4.34
N ALA A 80 -16.62 -1.69 -5.61
CA ALA A 80 -17.39 -2.46 -6.59
C ALA A 80 -17.02 -3.95 -6.64
N ARG A 81 -16.05 -4.41 -5.82
CA ARG A 81 -15.48 -5.77 -5.90
C ARG A 81 -15.89 -6.70 -4.76
N SER A 82 -16.89 -6.34 -3.95
CA SER A 82 -17.31 -7.14 -2.78
C SER A 82 -17.54 -8.61 -3.12
N ALA A 83 -18.25 -8.92 -4.23
CA ALA A 83 -18.48 -10.29 -4.66
C ALA A 83 -17.20 -11.08 -5.02
N VAL A 84 -16.13 -10.37 -5.43
CA VAL A 84 -14.82 -10.98 -5.65
C VAL A 84 -14.21 -11.36 -4.30
N TYR A 85 -14.21 -10.43 -3.36
CA TYR A 85 -13.67 -10.67 -2.02
C TYR A 85 -14.45 -11.74 -1.26
N ASP A 86 -15.78 -11.84 -1.44
CA ASP A 86 -16.60 -12.92 -0.86
C ASP A 86 -16.07 -14.30 -1.29
N ARG A 87 -15.74 -14.52 -2.57
CA ARG A 87 -15.19 -15.80 -3.05
C ARG A 87 -13.87 -16.18 -2.35
N TYR A 88 -12.98 -15.23 -2.16
CA TYR A 88 -11.70 -15.49 -1.48
C TYR A 88 -11.85 -15.62 0.03
N PHE A 89 -12.82 -14.92 0.62
CA PHE A 89 -13.20 -15.11 2.01
C PHE A 89 -13.75 -16.51 2.24
N ASP A 90 -14.64 -16.99 1.37
CA ASP A 90 -15.21 -18.34 1.45
C ASP A 90 -14.13 -19.40 1.30
N LYS A 91 -13.17 -19.22 0.40
CA LYS A 91 -11.99 -20.10 0.27
C LYS A 91 -11.22 -20.20 1.60
N LEU A 92 -10.96 -19.09 2.27
CA LEU A 92 -10.31 -19.08 3.59
C LEU A 92 -11.20 -19.75 4.67
N ALA A 93 -12.51 -19.61 4.59
CA ALA A 93 -13.45 -20.26 5.50
C ALA A 93 -13.48 -21.79 5.31
N GLU A 94 -13.48 -22.27 4.07
CA GLU A 94 -13.42 -23.70 3.72
C GLU A 94 -12.12 -24.35 4.22
N MET A 95 -11.02 -23.61 4.27
CA MET A 95 -9.76 -24.07 4.87
C MET A 95 -9.81 -24.15 6.40
N GLY A 96 -10.91 -23.70 7.06
CA GLY A 96 -11.01 -23.64 8.51
C GLY A 96 -10.11 -22.60 9.17
N LEU A 97 -9.59 -21.64 8.40
CA LEU A 97 -8.67 -20.62 8.88
C LEU A 97 -9.34 -19.38 9.47
N LEU A 98 -10.64 -19.20 9.23
CA LEU A 98 -11.39 -18.05 9.73
C LEU A 98 -12.07 -18.33 11.06
N TYR A 99 -12.15 -17.30 11.90
CA TYR A 99 -12.94 -17.32 13.12
C TYR A 99 -13.51 -15.93 13.44
N PRO A 100 -14.68 -15.88 14.13
CA PRO A 100 -15.29 -14.62 14.53
C PRO A 100 -14.56 -13.99 15.73
N CYS A 101 -14.34 -12.68 15.66
CA CYS A 101 -13.71 -11.89 16.70
C CYS A 101 -14.67 -10.81 17.21
N TYR A 102 -14.93 -10.81 18.49
CA TYR A 102 -15.85 -9.90 19.18
C TYR A 102 -15.12 -8.79 19.98
N CYS A 103 -13.80 -8.62 19.86
CA CYS A 103 -13.06 -7.57 20.55
C CYS A 103 -13.45 -6.18 20.05
N THR A 104 -13.64 -5.21 20.98
CA THR A 104 -13.78 -3.79 20.66
C THR A 104 -12.40 -3.16 20.42
N ARG A 105 -12.37 -2.00 19.77
CA ARG A 105 -11.13 -1.22 19.65
C ARG A 105 -10.54 -0.90 21.02
N SER A 106 -11.35 -0.47 21.99
CA SER A 106 -10.88 -0.17 23.34
C SER A 106 -10.27 -1.38 24.04
N GLN A 107 -10.84 -2.58 23.89
CA GLN A 107 -10.26 -3.80 24.43
C GLN A 107 -8.91 -4.15 23.79
N LEU A 108 -8.75 -3.91 22.49
CA LEU A 108 -7.47 -4.10 21.81
C LEU A 108 -6.42 -3.08 22.23
N HIS A 109 -6.83 -1.83 22.51
CA HIS A 109 -5.94 -0.77 23.00
C HIS A 109 -5.58 -0.92 24.48
N SER A 110 -6.42 -1.55 25.30
CA SER A 110 -6.15 -1.74 26.76
C SER A 110 -5.15 -2.86 27.05
N VAL A 111 -4.93 -3.77 26.12
CA VAL A 111 -3.84 -4.74 26.21
C VAL A 111 -2.55 -4.00 25.85
N ASN A 112 -1.52 -4.07 26.69
CA ASN A 112 -0.17 -3.55 26.41
C ASN A 112 0.50 -4.34 25.25
N ALA A 113 -0.17 -4.38 24.11
CA ALA A 113 0.33 -5.04 22.92
C ALA A 113 1.32 -4.13 22.19
N PRO A 114 2.46 -4.65 21.71
CA PRO A 114 3.38 -3.89 20.89
C PRO A 114 2.65 -3.32 19.68
N HIS A 115 3.05 -2.13 19.25
CA HIS A 115 2.56 -1.51 18.02
C HIS A 115 3.45 -1.90 16.86
N LEU A 116 2.84 -2.22 15.72
CA LEU A 116 3.55 -2.32 14.45
C LEU A 116 3.92 -0.92 13.93
N SER A 117 4.88 -0.84 13.02
CA SER A 117 5.31 0.42 12.40
C SER A 117 4.17 1.20 11.73
N ASP A 118 3.10 0.51 11.32
CA ASP A 118 1.88 1.07 10.73
C ASP A 118 0.83 1.49 11.79
N GLY A 119 1.16 1.42 13.09
CA GLY A 119 0.27 1.72 14.20
C GLY A 119 -0.75 0.62 14.54
N THR A 120 -0.64 -0.56 13.93
CA THR A 120 -1.50 -1.70 14.21
C THR A 120 -1.04 -2.40 15.50
N TYR A 121 -1.99 -2.80 16.35
CA TYR A 121 -1.71 -3.58 17.55
C TYR A 121 -1.52 -5.05 17.23
N VAL A 122 -0.58 -5.69 17.92
CA VAL A 122 -0.45 -7.15 17.88
C VAL A 122 -1.67 -7.77 18.57
N TYR A 123 -2.40 -8.60 17.86
CA TYR A 123 -3.61 -9.22 18.40
C TYR A 123 -3.28 -10.41 19.30
N PRO A 124 -3.72 -10.41 20.58
CA PRO A 124 -3.34 -11.46 21.55
C PRO A 124 -4.10 -12.78 21.40
N GLY A 125 -4.95 -12.93 20.37
CA GLY A 125 -5.69 -14.18 20.16
C GLY A 125 -6.94 -14.37 21.02
N THR A 126 -7.44 -13.34 21.69
CA THR A 126 -8.56 -13.40 22.67
C THR A 126 -9.76 -14.21 22.20
N CYS A 127 -10.17 -14.09 20.93
CA CYS A 127 -11.33 -14.82 20.38
C CYS A 127 -10.94 -16.07 19.59
N ARG A 128 -9.66 -16.39 19.47
CA ARG A 128 -9.15 -17.44 18.57
C ARG A 128 -9.75 -18.82 18.86
N ASN A 129 -9.97 -19.15 20.14
CA ASN A 129 -10.39 -20.46 20.59
C ASN A 129 -11.72 -20.45 21.36
N LEU A 130 -12.59 -19.45 21.11
CA LEU A 130 -13.92 -19.41 21.71
C LEU A 130 -14.76 -20.61 21.25
N THR A 131 -15.38 -21.30 22.20
CA THR A 131 -16.38 -22.34 21.93
C THR A 131 -17.67 -21.72 21.36
N GLU A 132 -18.50 -22.52 20.75
CA GLU A 132 -19.80 -22.08 20.24
C GLU A 132 -20.68 -21.48 21.36
N ALA A 133 -20.71 -22.10 22.53
CA ALA A 133 -21.42 -21.58 23.69
C ALA A 133 -20.92 -20.19 24.12
N GLN A 134 -19.59 -19.98 24.11
CA GLN A 134 -19.01 -18.66 24.40
C GLN A 134 -19.36 -17.64 23.32
N ARG A 135 -19.32 -18.03 22.02
CA ARG A 135 -19.70 -17.13 20.91
C ARG A 135 -21.15 -16.68 21.02
N ALA A 136 -22.07 -17.57 21.45
CA ALA A 136 -23.48 -17.27 21.63
C ALA A 136 -23.78 -16.20 22.70
N THR A 137 -22.82 -15.90 23.60
CA THR A 137 -22.98 -14.83 24.61
C THR A 137 -22.78 -13.43 24.06
N PHE A 138 -22.25 -13.29 22.85
CA PHE A 138 -22.02 -11.98 22.24
C PHE A 138 -23.25 -11.54 21.42
N HIS A 139 -23.75 -10.33 21.67
CA HIS A 139 -24.93 -9.76 21.01
C HIS A 139 -24.60 -8.78 19.88
N ARG A 140 -23.39 -8.87 19.33
CA ARG A 140 -22.92 -8.00 18.24
C ARG A 140 -22.34 -8.80 17.09
N ALA A 141 -22.39 -8.24 15.88
CA ALA A 141 -21.72 -8.81 14.71
C ALA A 141 -20.20 -8.91 14.94
N PRO A 142 -19.58 -10.03 14.59
CA PRO A 142 -18.14 -10.20 14.70
C PRO A 142 -17.39 -9.57 13.51
N ALA A 143 -16.16 -9.13 13.77
CA ALA A 143 -15.15 -9.08 12.72
C ALA A 143 -14.63 -10.50 12.47
N TRP A 144 -14.10 -10.75 11.27
CA TRP A 144 -13.53 -12.05 10.92
C TRP A 144 -12.02 -11.95 10.84
N ARG A 145 -11.34 -12.89 11.51
CA ARG A 145 -9.88 -12.98 11.50
C ARG A 145 -9.41 -14.26 10.83
N VAL A 146 -8.29 -14.16 10.11
CA VAL A 146 -7.55 -15.32 9.63
C VAL A 146 -6.49 -15.70 10.66
N ARG A 147 -6.39 -17.02 10.94
CA ARG A 147 -5.37 -17.60 11.80
C ARG A 147 -4.02 -17.48 11.11
N VAL A 148 -3.01 -16.99 11.82
CA VAL A 148 -1.64 -16.94 11.31
C VAL A 148 -0.80 -18.08 11.93
N PRO A 149 0.14 -18.66 11.17
CA PRO A 149 1.06 -19.65 11.67
C PRO A 149 2.19 -19.00 12.46
N ASP A 150 2.79 -19.76 13.38
CA ASP A 150 4.08 -19.44 14.02
C ASP A 150 5.20 -19.76 13.04
N ARG A 151 5.49 -18.82 12.17
CA ARG A 151 6.48 -18.94 11.09
C ARG A 151 7.05 -17.58 10.78
N VAL A 152 8.35 -17.50 10.54
CA VAL A 152 9.05 -16.32 10.03
C VAL A 152 8.82 -16.20 8.53
N TRP A 153 8.47 -15.00 8.11
CA TRP A 153 8.32 -14.57 6.72
C TRP A 153 9.47 -13.62 6.37
N THR A 154 10.13 -13.89 5.26
CA THR A 154 11.25 -13.11 4.78
C THR A 154 10.84 -12.35 3.52
N VAL A 155 11.10 -11.05 3.51
CA VAL A 155 10.92 -10.17 2.36
C VAL A 155 12.29 -9.69 1.92
N GLU A 156 12.69 -10.02 0.68
CA GLU A 156 13.86 -9.45 0.03
C GLU A 156 13.41 -8.20 -0.72
N ASP A 157 13.48 -7.06 -0.03
CA ASP A 157 13.00 -5.78 -0.56
C ASP A 157 14.11 -5.08 -1.37
N TRP A 158 13.78 -4.64 -2.57
CA TRP A 158 14.78 -4.03 -3.47
C TRP A 158 15.40 -2.74 -2.93
N VAL A 159 14.73 -2.06 -2.00
CA VAL A 159 15.20 -0.80 -1.40
C VAL A 159 15.64 -1.01 0.04
N GLN A 160 14.77 -1.61 0.87
CA GLN A 160 15.01 -1.75 2.31
C GLN A 160 15.88 -2.97 2.66
N GLY A 161 16.11 -3.88 1.68
CA GLY A 161 16.89 -5.09 1.88
C GLY A 161 16.10 -6.18 2.62
N HIS A 162 16.80 -6.94 3.42
CA HIS A 162 16.26 -8.07 4.15
C HIS A 162 15.34 -7.64 5.31
N TYR A 163 14.10 -8.13 5.31
CA TYR A 163 13.13 -7.87 6.35
C TYR A 163 12.44 -9.17 6.79
N GLU A 164 12.48 -9.47 8.08
CA GLU A 164 11.84 -10.64 8.67
C GLU A 164 10.69 -10.25 9.61
N CYS A 165 9.65 -11.08 9.63
CA CYS A 165 8.50 -10.92 10.51
C CYS A 165 7.92 -12.31 10.84
N ASN A 166 7.75 -12.61 12.11
CA ASN A 166 6.95 -13.74 12.56
C ASN A 166 5.52 -13.26 12.80
N LEU A 167 4.60 -13.68 11.93
CA LEU A 167 3.21 -13.18 12.00
C LEU A 167 2.53 -13.50 13.32
N ALA A 168 2.86 -14.61 14.01
CA ALA A 168 2.23 -14.96 15.27
C ALA A 168 2.62 -14.02 16.41
N THR A 169 3.90 -13.61 16.48
CA THR A 169 4.43 -12.75 17.55
C THR A 169 4.37 -11.27 17.24
N ASP A 170 4.54 -10.91 15.96
CA ASP A 170 4.73 -9.52 15.56
C ASP A 170 3.42 -8.86 15.09
N CYS A 171 2.42 -9.66 14.70
CA CYS A 171 1.15 -9.18 14.15
C CYS A 171 -0.07 -9.78 14.88
N GLY A 172 -0.04 -11.07 15.17
CA GLY A 172 -1.20 -11.84 15.57
C GLY A 172 -2.19 -12.06 14.42
N ASP A 173 -3.30 -12.75 14.71
CA ASP A 173 -4.31 -13.06 13.69
C ASP A 173 -4.92 -11.79 13.09
N MET A 174 -4.92 -11.72 11.76
CA MET A 174 -5.31 -10.52 11.01
C MET A 174 -6.82 -10.45 10.80
N VAL A 175 -7.41 -9.27 10.93
CA VAL A 175 -8.77 -9.03 10.44
C VAL A 175 -8.77 -9.09 8.91
N VAL A 176 -9.73 -9.81 8.33
CA VAL A 176 -9.96 -9.86 6.87
C VAL A 176 -11.30 -9.23 6.49
N ARG A 177 -12.29 -9.24 7.41
CA ARG A 177 -13.59 -8.60 7.24
C ARG A 177 -14.02 -7.95 8.54
N ARG A 178 -14.48 -6.71 8.49
CA ARG A 178 -14.98 -5.94 9.64
C ARG A 178 -16.38 -6.41 10.05
N ALA A 179 -16.81 -6.01 11.25
CA ALA A 179 -18.14 -6.34 11.76
C ALA A 179 -19.29 -5.70 10.96
N ASP A 180 -19.04 -4.61 10.24
CA ASP A 180 -19.96 -3.96 9.31
C ASP A 180 -19.97 -4.60 7.91
N GLY A 181 -19.24 -5.70 7.72
CA GLY A 181 -19.17 -6.45 6.47
C GLY A 181 -18.10 -5.95 5.47
N VAL A 182 -17.46 -4.83 5.74
CA VAL A 182 -16.42 -4.28 4.84
C VAL A 182 -15.14 -5.09 4.93
N TYR A 183 -14.58 -5.45 3.79
CA TYR A 183 -13.28 -6.10 3.70
C TYR A 183 -12.16 -5.14 4.07
N VAL A 184 -11.07 -5.66 4.62
CA VAL A 184 -9.95 -4.82 5.03
C VAL A 184 -8.83 -4.83 3.99
N TYR A 185 -8.00 -3.80 4.07
CA TYR A 185 -6.88 -3.55 3.18
C TYR A 185 -6.05 -4.81 2.86
N GLN A 186 -5.65 -5.59 3.87
CA GLN A 186 -4.75 -6.73 3.66
C GLN A 186 -5.35 -7.78 2.71
N LEU A 187 -6.62 -8.13 2.85
CA LEU A 187 -7.27 -9.09 1.96
C LEU A 187 -7.53 -8.47 0.59
N ALA A 188 -8.11 -7.27 0.55
CA ALA A 188 -8.50 -6.64 -0.72
C ALA A 188 -7.30 -6.40 -1.63
N VAL A 189 -6.21 -5.82 -1.12
CA VAL A 189 -4.99 -5.57 -1.91
C VAL A 189 -4.37 -6.88 -2.40
N THR A 190 -4.31 -7.92 -1.55
CA THR A 190 -3.76 -9.22 -1.96
C THR A 190 -4.55 -9.84 -3.11
N VAL A 191 -5.89 -9.81 -3.01
CA VAL A 191 -6.78 -10.34 -4.05
C VAL A 191 -6.65 -9.52 -5.34
N ASP A 192 -6.67 -8.19 -5.22
CA ASP A 192 -6.60 -7.30 -6.37
C ASP A 192 -5.27 -7.39 -7.10
N ASP A 193 -4.15 -7.45 -6.38
CA ASP A 193 -2.81 -7.61 -6.96
C ASP A 193 -2.69 -8.98 -7.65
N GLY A 194 -3.20 -10.05 -7.00
CA GLY A 194 -3.20 -11.40 -7.58
C GLY A 194 -4.03 -11.50 -8.85
N GLU A 195 -5.29 -11.05 -8.83
CA GLU A 195 -6.18 -11.09 -10.02
C GLU A 195 -5.71 -10.16 -11.15
N ALA A 196 -5.05 -9.07 -10.81
CA ALA A 196 -4.47 -8.17 -11.81
C ALA A 196 -3.15 -8.68 -12.39
N GLY A 197 -2.58 -9.76 -11.86
CA GLY A 197 -1.30 -10.33 -12.30
C GLY A 197 -0.11 -9.42 -11.97
N VAL A 198 -0.19 -8.67 -10.86
CA VAL A 198 0.89 -7.78 -10.41
C VAL A 198 2.12 -8.59 -10.06
N THR A 199 3.26 -8.23 -10.68
CA THR A 199 4.54 -8.90 -10.47
C THR A 199 5.51 -8.08 -9.63
N GLU A 200 5.27 -6.76 -9.49
CA GLU A 200 6.05 -5.90 -8.59
C GLU A 200 5.17 -4.89 -7.85
N VAL A 201 5.47 -4.72 -6.56
CA VAL A 201 4.77 -3.84 -5.63
C VAL A 201 5.73 -2.78 -5.14
N VAL A 202 5.63 -1.57 -5.71
CA VAL A 202 6.38 -0.39 -5.25
C VAL A 202 5.44 0.51 -4.46
N ARG A 203 5.83 0.89 -3.24
CA ARG A 203 5.00 1.70 -2.32
C ARG A 203 5.84 2.33 -1.20
N GLY A 204 5.26 3.16 -0.36
CA GLY A 204 5.95 3.80 0.76
C GLY A 204 6.45 2.80 1.82
N MET A 205 7.58 3.09 2.46
CA MET A 205 8.23 2.25 3.48
C MET A 205 7.34 2.00 4.71
N ASP A 206 6.38 2.86 4.98
CA ASP A 206 5.40 2.68 6.08
C ASP A 206 4.51 1.43 5.90
N LEU A 207 4.48 0.85 4.70
CA LEU A 207 3.76 -0.38 4.39
C LEU A 207 4.66 -1.64 4.36
N LEU A 208 5.93 -1.54 4.72
CA LEU A 208 6.86 -2.69 4.71
C LEU A 208 6.33 -3.84 5.58
N SER A 209 5.84 -3.55 6.77
CA SER A 209 5.25 -4.54 7.67
C SER A 209 3.99 -5.24 7.12
N SER A 210 3.39 -4.69 6.07
CA SER A 210 2.24 -5.32 5.39
C SER A 210 2.67 -6.45 4.42
N ALA A 211 3.90 -6.44 3.93
CA ALA A 211 4.35 -7.41 2.93
C ALA A 211 4.29 -8.86 3.45
N PRO A 212 4.81 -9.23 4.64
CA PRO A 212 4.69 -10.59 5.16
C PRO A 212 3.24 -11.06 5.34
N ARG A 213 2.34 -10.15 5.75
CA ARG A 213 0.90 -10.43 5.89
C ARG A 213 0.25 -10.74 4.56
N GLN A 214 0.62 -10.00 3.52
CA GLN A 214 0.13 -10.20 2.15
C GLN A 214 0.74 -11.46 1.53
N MET A 215 2.02 -11.73 1.74
CA MET A 215 2.66 -12.98 1.31
C MET A 215 1.96 -14.21 1.88
N TYR A 216 1.60 -14.18 3.15
CA TYR A 216 0.82 -15.27 3.75
C TYR A 216 -0.55 -15.44 3.09
N LEU A 217 -1.28 -14.36 2.85
CA LEU A 217 -2.57 -14.43 2.15
C LEU A 217 -2.39 -14.88 0.69
N GLN A 218 -1.32 -14.47 0.01
CA GLN A 218 -1.00 -14.93 -1.34
C GLN A 218 -0.80 -16.45 -1.38
N GLU A 219 -0.03 -17.03 -0.43
CA GLU A 219 0.12 -18.48 -0.34
C GLU A 219 -1.23 -19.20 -0.15
N LEU A 220 -2.08 -18.71 0.75
CA LEU A 220 -3.40 -19.31 1.01
C LEU A 220 -4.34 -19.23 -0.20
N LEU A 221 -4.19 -18.20 -1.00
CA LEU A 221 -5.08 -17.90 -2.13
C LEU A 221 -4.52 -18.38 -3.48
N ASP A 222 -3.35 -19.04 -3.48
CA ASP A 222 -2.64 -19.54 -4.67
C ASP A 222 -2.20 -18.42 -5.63
N PHE A 223 -1.86 -17.25 -5.10
CA PHE A 223 -1.25 -16.18 -5.87
C PHE A 223 0.28 -16.22 -5.77
N PRO A 224 1.02 -15.90 -6.85
CA PRO A 224 2.45 -15.73 -6.79
C PRO A 224 2.83 -14.52 -5.91
N HIS A 225 4.00 -14.57 -5.26
CA HIS A 225 4.54 -13.42 -4.56
C HIS A 225 5.12 -12.43 -5.58
N PRO A 226 4.69 -11.15 -5.57
CA PRO A 226 5.36 -10.12 -6.35
C PRO A 226 6.72 -9.77 -5.73
N ALA A 227 7.59 -9.16 -6.52
CA ALA A 227 8.75 -8.47 -5.96
C ALA A 227 8.29 -7.22 -5.20
N TYR A 228 8.96 -6.90 -4.09
CA TYR A 228 8.63 -5.74 -3.26
C TYR A 228 9.74 -4.68 -3.32
N ALA A 229 9.34 -3.41 -3.34
CA ALA A 229 10.20 -2.27 -3.17
C ALA A 229 9.49 -1.19 -2.33
N HIS A 230 9.98 -0.96 -1.13
CA HIS A 230 9.44 0.05 -0.22
C HIS A 230 10.31 1.29 -0.26
N VAL A 231 9.80 2.31 -0.99
CA VAL A 231 10.53 3.57 -1.19
C VAL A 231 10.63 4.39 0.11
N PRO A 232 11.71 5.18 0.28
CA PRO A 232 11.90 5.99 1.49
C PRO A 232 10.78 6.99 1.69
N MET A 233 10.59 7.39 2.95
CA MET A 233 9.62 8.42 3.30
C MET A 233 10.11 9.80 2.86
N LEU A 234 9.19 10.61 2.34
CA LEU A 234 9.42 12.04 2.22
C LEU A 234 8.99 12.71 3.53
N LEU A 235 9.90 13.41 4.18
CA LEU A 235 9.70 14.07 5.47
C LEU A 235 9.90 15.58 5.34
N ALA A 236 9.21 16.34 6.18
CA ALA A 236 9.51 17.74 6.40
C ALA A 236 10.86 17.90 7.13
N PRO A 237 11.51 19.08 7.08
CA PRO A 237 12.80 19.30 7.73
C PRO A 237 12.82 18.99 9.24
N ASP A 238 11.66 19.07 9.92
CA ASP A 238 11.49 18.73 11.33
C ASP A 238 11.26 17.22 11.59
N GLY A 239 11.35 16.37 10.56
CA GLY A 239 11.18 14.92 10.64
C GLY A 239 9.73 14.44 10.63
N ARG A 240 8.75 15.34 10.56
CA ARG A 240 7.33 14.94 10.40
C ARG A 240 7.08 14.38 9.01
N ARG A 241 6.16 13.43 8.92
CA ARG A 241 5.62 12.99 7.62
C ARG A 241 4.96 14.18 6.92
N LEU A 242 5.25 14.35 5.62
CA LEU A 242 4.50 15.28 4.78
C LEU A 242 3.04 14.82 4.75
N SER A 243 2.16 15.63 5.31
CA SER A 243 0.76 15.29 5.49
C SER A 243 -0.15 16.30 4.80
N LYS A 244 -1.45 15.96 4.67
CA LYS A 244 -2.49 16.87 4.16
C LYS A 244 -2.61 18.19 4.97
N ARG A 245 -1.97 18.29 6.13
CA ARG A 245 -1.91 19.52 6.96
C ARG A 245 -0.85 20.50 6.46
N ASP A 246 0.15 20.00 5.73
CA ASP A 246 1.20 20.81 5.11
C ASP A 246 0.65 21.32 3.76
N LYS A 247 -0.28 22.27 3.82
CA LYS A 247 -1.03 22.78 2.66
C LYS A 247 -0.15 23.18 1.48
N ASP A 248 1.08 23.65 1.75
CA ASP A 248 2.01 24.12 0.72
C ASP A 248 2.64 22.95 -0.09
N LEU A 249 2.47 21.70 0.36
CA LEU A 249 2.99 20.49 -0.29
C LEU A 249 1.87 19.59 -0.84
N ASP A 250 0.65 20.12 -0.90
CA ASP A 250 -0.47 19.54 -1.64
C ASP A 250 -0.26 19.74 -3.14
N LEU A 251 -0.46 18.69 -3.94
CA LEU A 251 -0.19 18.77 -5.38
C LEU A 251 -1.04 19.84 -6.08
N GLY A 252 -2.22 20.17 -5.56
CA GLY A 252 -3.06 21.25 -6.08
C GLY A 252 -2.40 22.62 -5.96
N GLN A 253 -1.74 22.89 -4.85
CA GLN A 253 -1.00 24.14 -4.64
C GLN A 253 0.29 24.16 -5.48
N LEU A 254 0.99 23.04 -5.55
CA LEU A 254 2.22 22.93 -6.35
C LEU A 254 1.98 23.14 -7.83
N ARG A 255 0.90 22.58 -8.40
CA ARG A 255 0.52 22.78 -9.82
C ARG A 255 0.34 24.22 -10.23
N ALA A 256 0.02 25.11 -9.29
CA ALA A 256 -0.10 26.56 -9.56
C ALA A 256 1.25 27.29 -9.59
N ARG A 257 2.33 26.64 -9.10
CA ARG A 257 3.62 27.29 -8.88
C ARG A 257 4.76 26.68 -9.68
N VAL A 258 4.68 25.40 -10.03
CA VAL A 258 5.75 24.67 -10.71
C VAL A 258 5.22 23.87 -11.89
N THR A 259 6.10 23.55 -12.83
CA THR A 259 5.81 22.63 -13.92
C THR A 259 5.93 21.17 -13.45
N PRO A 260 5.28 20.20 -14.11
CA PRO A 260 5.44 18.79 -13.78
C PRO A 260 6.89 18.34 -13.91
N GLU A 261 7.64 18.83 -14.91
CA GLU A 261 9.04 18.50 -15.14
C GLU A 261 9.93 19.01 -13.98
N SER A 262 9.67 20.22 -13.46
CA SER A 262 10.39 20.73 -12.29
C SER A 262 10.13 19.89 -11.06
N LEU A 263 8.89 19.50 -10.82
CA LEU A 263 8.54 18.66 -9.68
C LEU A 263 9.16 17.26 -9.79
N ILE A 264 9.08 16.63 -10.96
CA ILE A 264 9.69 15.33 -11.23
C ILE A 264 11.23 15.40 -11.06
N GLY A 265 11.88 16.45 -11.62
CA GLY A 265 13.31 16.68 -11.48
C GLY A 265 13.75 16.82 -10.03
N THR A 266 13.01 17.62 -9.24
CA THR A 266 13.31 17.79 -7.80
C THR A 266 13.15 16.49 -7.01
N LEU A 267 12.12 15.71 -7.27
CA LEU A 267 11.94 14.40 -6.64
C LEU A 267 13.02 13.41 -7.05
N ALA A 268 13.38 13.36 -8.34
CA ALA A 268 14.42 12.49 -8.85
C ALA A 268 15.80 12.84 -8.30
N PHE A 269 16.15 14.13 -8.23
CA PHE A 269 17.40 14.61 -7.62
C PHE A 269 17.47 14.28 -6.13
N SER A 270 16.40 14.57 -5.39
CA SER A 270 16.33 14.27 -3.96
C SER A 270 16.44 12.77 -3.66
N ALA A 271 15.95 11.94 -4.57
CA ALA A 271 16.05 10.48 -4.51
C ALA A 271 17.42 9.93 -4.96
N GLY A 272 18.29 10.76 -5.53
CA GLY A 272 19.60 10.34 -6.04
C GLY A 272 19.58 9.73 -7.45
N LEU A 273 18.45 9.83 -8.16
CA LEU A 273 18.30 9.26 -9.50
C LEU A 273 19.02 10.09 -10.58
N ILE A 274 19.15 11.39 -10.35
CA ILE A 274 19.88 12.33 -11.22
C ILE A 274 20.86 13.17 -10.39
N GLU A 275 21.91 13.67 -11.05
CA GLU A 275 23.01 14.40 -10.39
C GLU A 275 22.71 15.89 -10.14
N ARG A 276 21.78 16.48 -10.88
CA ARG A 276 21.43 17.91 -10.83
C ARG A 276 19.93 18.07 -10.64
N ASN A 277 19.56 19.10 -9.87
CA ASN A 277 18.15 19.49 -9.77
C ASN A 277 17.77 20.34 -11.00
N GLU A 278 17.24 19.68 -12.01
CA GLU A 278 16.82 20.28 -13.27
C GLU A 278 15.47 19.73 -13.72
N PRO A 279 14.65 20.50 -14.44
CA PRO A 279 13.38 20.02 -14.96
C PRO A 279 13.60 18.86 -15.92
N VAL A 280 12.90 17.73 -15.67
CA VAL A 280 12.98 16.54 -16.51
C VAL A 280 11.63 15.82 -16.56
N PRO A 281 11.11 15.46 -17.73
CA PRO A 281 9.88 14.68 -17.82
C PRO A 281 10.11 13.22 -17.37
N ALA A 282 9.15 12.61 -16.70
CA ALA A 282 9.28 11.26 -16.15
C ALA A 282 9.74 10.23 -17.22
N ARG A 283 9.26 10.36 -18.47
CA ARG A 283 9.60 9.45 -19.57
C ARG A 283 11.11 9.40 -19.88
N GLU A 284 11.83 10.49 -19.70
CA GLU A 284 13.28 10.54 -19.94
C GLU A 284 14.06 9.80 -18.85
N LEU A 285 13.52 9.79 -17.63
CA LEU A 285 14.11 9.07 -16.49
C LEU A 285 13.95 7.55 -16.61
N ALA A 286 12.92 7.08 -17.31
CA ALA A 286 12.59 5.64 -17.36
C ALA A 286 13.73 4.81 -17.97
N GLY A 287 14.40 5.30 -19.02
CA GLY A 287 15.51 4.59 -19.68
C GLY A 287 16.77 4.47 -18.82
N GLU A 288 16.94 5.36 -17.84
CA GLU A 288 18.12 5.44 -16.97
C GLU A 288 17.85 4.97 -15.55
N PHE A 289 16.61 4.59 -15.24
CA PHE A 289 16.23 4.17 -13.90
C PHE A 289 16.98 2.93 -13.44
N ARG A 290 17.56 3.02 -12.24
CA ARG A 290 18.28 1.94 -11.56
C ARG A 290 17.95 1.95 -10.08
N TRP A 291 17.64 0.81 -9.52
CA TRP A 291 17.36 0.66 -8.09
C TRP A 291 18.56 0.99 -7.20
N ASP A 292 19.76 0.72 -7.63
CA ASP A 292 21.01 0.99 -6.89
C ASP A 292 21.34 2.49 -6.75
N LYS A 293 20.74 3.35 -7.59
CA LYS A 293 20.83 4.81 -7.44
C LYS A 293 19.87 5.37 -6.40
N LEU A 294 18.75 4.65 -6.13
CA LEU A 294 17.73 5.14 -5.23
C LEU A 294 18.23 5.17 -3.79
N ARG A 295 18.12 6.32 -3.13
CA ARG A 295 18.42 6.45 -1.69
C ARG A 295 17.50 5.55 -0.87
N ARG A 296 18.04 4.97 0.20
CA ARG A 296 17.31 4.09 1.11
C ARG A 296 16.74 4.83 2.31
N GLU A 297 17.47 5.87 2.74
CA GLU A 297 17.10 6.68 3.91
C GLU A 297 15.99 7.66 3.56
N SER A 298 15.23 8.08 4.59
CA SER A 298 14.20 9.11 4.45
C SER A 298 14.76 10.39 3.83
N ILE A 299 14.01 11.00 2.94
CA ILE A 299 14.37 12.19 2.19
C ILE A 299 13.68 13.39 2.84
N PHE A 300 14.47 14.40 3.23
CA PHE A 300 13.95 15.63 3.80
C PHE A 300 13.74 16.67 2.71
N LEU A 301 12.52 17.19 2.59
CA LEU A 301 12.15 18.22 1.63
C LEU A 301 11.53 19.41 2.33
N ASN A 302 11.93 20.62 1.93
CA ASN A 302 11.27 21.86 2.30
C ASN A 302 10.53 22.45 1.08
N SER A 303 9.60 23.37 1.34
CA SER A 303 8.83 24.05 0.29
C SER A 303 9.71 24.89 -0.66
N GLU A 304 10.84 25.39 -0.20
CA GLU A 304 11.75 26.21 -0.99
C GLU A 304 12.50 25.41 -2.07
N GLN A 305 12.70 24.11 -1.83
CA GLN A 305 13.34 23.21 -2.81
C GLN A 305 12.39 22.82 -3.95
N LEU A 306 11.10 23.08 -3.80
CA LEU A 306 10.05 22.70 -4.74
C LEU A 306 9.57 23.87 -5.60
N ILE A 307 10.01 25.08 -5.30
CA ILE A 307 9.70 26.32 -6.00
C ILE A 307 10.98 26.85 -6.62
#